data_c868451170862e64925b561a81ae00dc
#
_entry.id   c868451170862e64925b561a81ae00dc
#
_cell.length_a   1.000
_cell.length_b   1.000
_cell.length_c   1.000
_cell.angle_alpha   90.00
_cell.angle_beta   90.00
_cell.angle_gamma   90.00
#
_symmetry.space_group_name_H-M   'P 1'
#
loop_
_entity.id
_entity.type
_entity.pdbx_description
1 polymer ?
#
loop_
_entity_poly.entity_id
_entity_poly.type
_entity_poly.pdbx_seq_one_letter_code
_entity_poly.pdbx_strand_id
1 'polypeptide(L)'
;MTEGIGYGPGWQYKLDFIDVKRAYFYAPAKRDVYVKLPAEDHVEGMCGKLLKSMYGTRDAALNWECEYSGFMISAGFEQGKSSPCLFYHKGKDIRAVIYGDDFTLLGSDEALNWFRTQIQIKYQVSIGARLGPDKNDDKSVRILNRVVEWTKEGIRYEADQRHAEIIMQETGMDKHSSLSSPGVKVSPKECSDDDLKELHPKEATQYRALVA
;
A
#
# COMPACT_ATOMS: atom_id res chain seq x y z
N MET A 1 9.46 -9.02 16.23
CA MET A 1 8.89 -8.84 17.59
C MET A 1 7.38 -8.93 17.46
N THR A 2 6.85 -10.09 17.73
CA THR A 2 5.41 -10.36 17.82
C THR A 2 5.01 -10.27 19.30
N GLU A 3 5.33 -9.13 19.93
CA GLU A 3 4.85 -8.90 21.29
C GLU A 3 3.36 -8.62 21.23
N GLY A 4 2.58 -9.55 21.79
CA GLY A 4 1.28 -9.24 22.34
C GLY A 4 0.08 -9.32 21.43
N ILE A 5 0.10 -10.05 20.32
CA ILE A 5 -1.14 -10.55 19.75
C ILE A 5 -1.49 -11.84 20.52
N GLY A 6 -1.90 -11.68 21.77
CA GLY A 6 -2.44 -12.77 22.57
C GLY A 6 -3.81 -13.16 22.02
N TYR A 7 -4.00 -14.40 21.74
CA TYR A 7 -5.26 -14.98 21.34
C TYR A 7 -5.89 -15.63 22.57
N GLY A 8 -6.95 -15.03 23.07
CA GLY A 8 -7.69 -15.58 24.19
C GLY A 8 -9.07 -14.93 24.30
N PRO A 9 -10.02 -15.54 24.99
CA PRO A 9 -11.31 -14.92 25.28
C PRO A 9 -11.07 -13.59 26.03
N GLY A 10 -11.43 -12.47 25.39
CA GLY A 10 -11.22 -11.11 25.93
C GLY A 10 -10.35 -10.20 25.06
N TRP A 11 -9.85 -10.66 23.92
CA TRP A 11 -9.13 -9.79 22.97
C TRP A 11 -10.06 -8.75 22.38
N GLN A 12 -9.70 -7.47 22.62
CA GLN A 12 -10.49 -6.31 22.23
C GLN A 12 -9.96 -5.61 20.97
N TYR A 13 -8.79 -6.02 20.45
CA TYR A 13 -8.20 -5.35 19.28
C TYR A 13 -8.68 -5.97 17.98
N LYS A 14 -8.91 -5.10 17.01
CA LYS A 14 -9.30 -5.45 15.65
C LYS A 14 -8.42 -4.71 14.66
N LEU A 15 -8.33 -5.22 13.45
CA LEU A 15 -7.66 -4.53 12.34
C LEU A 15 -8.72 -3.83 11.50
N ASP A 16 -8.47 -2.57 11.20
CA ASP A 16 -9.31 -1.73 10.36
C ASP A 16 -8.52 -1.27 9.13
N PHE A 17 -9.17 -1.26 7.99
CA PHE A 17 -8.57 -0.87 6.71
C PHE A 17 -9.38 0.27 6.11
N ILE A 18 -8.70 1.38 5.78
CA ILE A 18 -9.31 2.60 5.27
C ILE A 18 -8.47 3.11 4.10
N ASP A 19 -9.12 3.40 2.99
CA ASP A 19 -8.51 3.99 1.80
C ASP A 19 -8.94 5.46 1.66
N VAL A 20 -7.99 6.37 1.44
CA VAL A 20 -8.27 7.78 1.21
C VAL A 20 -8.40 8.06 -0.28
N LYS A 21 -9.62 8.36 -0.71
CA LYS A 21 -9.91 8.66 -2.11
C LYS A 21 -9.18 9.92 -2.56
N ARG A 22 -8.45 9.81 -3.68
CA ARG A 22 -7.76 10.95 -4.30
C ARG A 22 -6.78 11.66 -3.35
N ALA A 23 -6.05 10.89 -2.55
CA ALA A 23 -5.19 11.35 -1.46
C ALA A 23 -4.32 12.56 -1.81
N TYR A 24 -3.63 12.53 -2.94
CA TYR A 24 -2.70 13.61 -3.33
C TYR A 24 -3.39 14.96 -3.53
N PHE A 25 -4.66 15.00 -3.89
CA PHE A 25 -5.39 16.26 -4.06
C PHE A 25 -5.73 16.97 -2.73
N TYR A 26 -5.53 16.32 -1.58
CA TYR A 26 -5.62 17.00 -0.29
C TYR A 26 -4.35 17.78 0.05
N ALA A 27 -3.19 17.32 -0.42
CA ALA A 27 -1.91 17.96 -0.13
C ALA A 27 -1.70 19.20 -1.02
N PRO A 28 -1.25 20.34 -0.46
CA PRO A 28 -0.88 21.51 -1.26
C PRO A 28 0.34 21.22 -2.13
N ALA A 29 0.39 21.78 -3.33
CA ALA A 29 1.60 21.78 -4.16
C ALA A 29 2.65 22.70 -3.52
N LYS A 30 3.83 22.18 -3.19
CA LYS A 30 4.90 22.95 -2.55
C LYS A 30 5.83 23.66 -3.53
N ARG A 31 5.84 23.25 -4.78
CA ARG A 31 6.59 23.88 -5.87
C ARG A 31 5.64 24.32 -6.99
N ASP A 32 6.10 25.25 -7.80
CA ASP A 32 5.33 25.68 -8.96
C ASP A 32 5.36 24.59 -10.04
N VAL A 33 4.19 24.03 -10.31
CA VAL A 33 3.95 23.06 -11.37
C VAL A 33 2.88 23.60 -12.29
N TYR A 34 3.20 23.70 -13.58
CA TYR A 34 2.30 24.15 -14.59
C TYR A 34 1.91 22.99 -15.51
N VAL A 35 0.65 22.92 -15.87
CA VAL A 35 0.08 21.86 -16.71
C VAL A 35 -0.62 22.47 -17.92
N LYS A 36 -0.60 21.73 -19.03
CA LYS A 36 -1.42 22.09 -20.18
C LYS A 36 -2.89 21.94 -19.78
N LEU A 37 -3.69 22.95 -20.09
CA LEU A 37 -5.13 22.90 -19.87
C LEU A 37 -5.77 21.84 -20.77
N PRO A 38 -6.81 21.13 -20.29
CA PRO A 38 -7.61 20.25 -21.12
C PRO A 38 -8.30 21.04 -22.25
N ALA A 39 -8.75 20.32 -23.28
CA ALA A 39 -9.26 20.98 -24.49
C ALA A 39 -10.47 21.91 -24.20
N GLU A 40 -11.28 21.54 -23.24
CA GLU A 40 -12.48 22.26 -22.82
C GLU A 40 -12.17 23.62 -22.18
N ASP A 41 -11.02 23.72 -21.49
CA ASP A 41 -10.56 24.93 -20.78
C ASP A 41 -9.39 25.60 -21.50
N HIS A 42 -9.07 25.16 -22.73
CA HIS A 42 -7.91 25.66 -23.46
C HIS A 42 -8.05 27.14 -23.83
N VAL A 43 -7.06 27.92 -23.40
CA VAL A 43 -6.88 29.31 -23.83
C VAL A 43 -5.47 29.44 -24.40
N GLU A 44 -5.36 30.01 -25.58
CA GLU A 44 -4.05 30.17 -26.26
C GLU A 44 -3.08 31.00 -25.39
N GLY A 45 -1.86 30.51 -25.24
CA GLY A 45 -0.83 31.13 -24.39
C GLY A 45 -1.01 30.94 -22.88
N MET A 46 -2.04 30.20 -22.43
CA MET A 46 -2.31 29.97 -21.01
C MET A 46 -1.96 28.54 -20.59
N CYS A 47 -1.58 28.39 -19.32
CA CYS A 47 -1.39 27.12 -18.65
C CYS A 47 -2.03 27.15 -17.25
N GLY A 48 -2.34 25.98 -16.71
CA GLY A 48 -2.85 25.85 -15.36
C GLY A 48 -1.72 25.73 -14.34
N LYS A 49 -1.73 26.51 -13.27
CA LYS A 49 -0.85 26.30 -12.12
C LYS A 49 -1.53 25.37 -11.12
N LEU A 50 -0.86 24.27 -10.74
CA LEU A 50 -1.37 23.35 -9.73
C LEU A 50 -1.31 23.99 -8.34
N LEU A 51 -2.45 24.06 -7.66
CA LEU A 51 -2.55 24.48 -6.27
C LEU A 51 -2.45 23.30 -5.30
N LYS A 52 -2.80 22.12 -5.79
CA LYS A 52 -2.74 20.84 -5.05
C LYS A 52 -1.80 19.87 -5.75
N SER A 53 -1.26 18.94 -5.00
CA SER A 53 -0.46 17.84 -5.54
C SER A 53 -1.32 16.98 -6.47
N MET A 54 -0.71 16.46 -7.53
CA MET A 54 -1.39 15.66 -8.54
C MET A 54 -0.60 14.37 -8.79
N TYR A 55 -1.33 13.28 -9.04
CA TYR A 55 -0.74 12.01 -9.43
C TYR A 55 0.18 12.19 -10.64
N GLY A 56 1.34 11.51 -10.62
CA GLY A 56 2.38 11.65 -11.64
C GLY A 56 3.35 12.82 -11.45
N THR A 57 3.12 13.73 -10.50
CA THR A 57 4.11 14.75 -10.17
C THR A 57 5.13 14.22 -9.16
N ARG A 58 6.40 14.61 -9.33
CA ARG A 58 7.57 14.08 -8.59
C ARG A 58 7.44 14.11 -7.07
N ASP A 59 6.84 15.16 -6.53
CA ASP A 59 6.76 15.48 -5.11
C ASP A 59 5.40 15.21 -4.47
N ALA A 60 4.43 14.70 -5.25
CA ALA A 60 3.07 14.48 -4.75
C ALA A 60 3.00 13.51 -3.57
N ALA A 61 3.77 12.43 -3.61
CA ALA A 61 3.80 11.45 -2.53
C ALA A 61 4.36 12.05 -1.23
N LEU A 62 5.45 12.82 -1.32
CA LEU A 62 6.05 13.51 -0.16
C LEU A 62 5.10 14.57 0.42
N ASN A 63 4.41 15.32 -0.45
CA ASN A 63 3.46 16.34 -0.01
C ASN A 63 2.28 15.70 0.72
N TRP A 64 1.78 14.57 0.21
CA TRP A 64 0.74 13.79 0.85
C TRP A 64 1.21 13.20 2.19
N GLU A 65 2.43 12.67 2.25
CA GLU A 65 3.03 12.20 3.50
C GLU A 65 3.07 13.31 4.57
N CYS A 66 3.48 14.51 4.20
CA CYS A 66 3.42 15.66 5.11
C CYS A 66 2.00 16.00 5.54
N GLU A 67 1.03 15.92 4.64
CA GLU A 67 -0.37 16.24 4.90
C GLU A 67 -1.00 15.26 5.90
N TYR A 68 -0.90 13.94 5.63
CA TYR A 68 -1.47 12.96 6.55
C TYR A 68 -0.71 12.89 7.88
N SER A 69 0.61 13.08 7.88
CA SER A 69 1.38 13.13 9.13
C SER A 69 0.93 14.30 10.01
N GLY A 70 0.70 15.47 9.42
CA GLY A 70 0.14 16.61 10.13
C GLY A 70 -1.25 16.32 10.71
N PHE A 71 -2.10 15.65 9.95
CA PHE A 71 -3.41 15.20 10.43
C PHE A 71 -3.28 14.21 11.59
N MET A 72 -2.46 13.17 11.47
CA MET A 72 -2.26 12.18 12.52
C MET A 72 -1.76 12.80 13.81
N ILE A 73 -0.75 13.68 13.72
CA ILE A 73 -0.21 14.40 14.87
C ILE A 73 -1.28 15.28 15.52
N SER A 74 -2.07 16.03 14.73
CA SER A 74 -3.16 16.86 15.23
C SER A 74 -4.28 16.06 15.91
N ALA A 75 -4.47 14.81 15.48
CA ALA A 75 -5.40 13.86 16.09
C ALA A 75 -4.85 13.18 17.37
N GLY A 76 -3.60 13.51 17.77
CA GLY A 76 -2.99 13.01 19.00
C GLY A 76 -2.10 11.77 18.84
N PHE A 77 -1.74 11.41 17.61
CA PHE A 77 -0.79 10.33 17.35
C PHE A 77 0.65 10.82 17.45
N GLU A 78 1.52 9.97 17.92
CA GLU A 78 2.97 10.10 17.86
C GLU A 78 3.50 9.36 16.63
N GLN A 79 4.35 10.02 15.85
CA GLN A 79 4.98 9.41 14.66
C GLN A 79 6.23 8.63 15.03
N GLY A 80 6.43 7.47 14.45
CA GLY A 80 7.62 6.65 14.65
C GLY A 80 8.88 7.31 14.10
N LYS A 81 9.95 7.33 14.89
CA LYS A 81 11.24 7.94 14.50
C LYS A 81 11.97 7.09 13.47
N SER A 82 12.00 5.77 13.64
CA SER A 82 12.68 4.83 12.74
C SER A 82 11.87 4.50 11.49
N SER A 83 10.54 4.63 11.58
CA SER A 83 9.60 4.32 10.50
C SER A 83 8.51 5.39 10.49
N PRO A 84 8.64 6.43 9.67
CA PRO A 84 7.71 7.57 9.64
C PRO A 84 6.27 7.21 9.23
N CYS A 85 6.07 6.05 8.64
CA CYS A 85 4.74 5.52 8.30
C CYS A 85 4.00 4.89 9.48
N LEU A 86 4.65 4.71 10.64
CA LEU A 86 4.06 4.15 11.85
C LEU A 86 3.61 5.26 12.78
N PHE A 87 2.40 5.11 13.34
CA PHE A 87 1.82 6.06 14.28
C PHE A 87 1.22 5.33 15.48
N TYR A 88 1.32 5.95 16.66
CA TYR A 88 0.76 5.42 17.89
C TYR A 88 -0.01 6.50 18.65
N HIS A 89 -1.26 6.23 18.99
CA HIS A 89 -2.09 7.09 19.84
C HIS A 89 -2.16 6.51 21.26
N LYS A 90 -1.34 7.03 22.17
CA LYS A 90 -1.21 6.51 23.53
C LYS A 90 -2.54 6.49 24.30
N GLY A 91 -3.33 7.57 24.24
CA GLY A 91 -4.56 7.68 25.02
C GLY A 91 -5.71 6.79 24.55
N LYS A 92 -5.68 6.29 23.31
CA LYS A 92 -6.69 5.38 22.73
C LYS A 92 -6.13 4.01 22.38
N ASP A 93 -4.84 3.82 22.59
CA ASP A 93 -4.08 2.61 22.25
C ASP A 93 -4.33 2.12 20.82
N ILE A 94 -4.25 3.07 19.85
CA ILE A 94 -4.35 2.79 18.42
C ILE A 94 -2.95 2.76 17.83
N ARG A 95 -2.63 1.72 17.10
CA ARG A 95 -1.45 1.63 16.24
C ARG A 95 -1.88 1.74 14.80
N ALA A 96 -1.19 2.56 14.02
CA ALA A 96 -1.50 2.73 12.61
C ALA A 96 -0.23 2.58 11.77
N VAL A 97 -0.36 1.95 10.62
CA VAL A 97 0.62 1.96 9.56
C VAL A 97 -0.05 2.52 8.30
N ILE A 98 0.63 3.44 7.64
CA ILE A 98 0.11 4.13 6.47
C ILE A 98 1.03 3.83 5.29
N TYR A 99 0.46 3.36 4.19
CA TYR A 99 1.18 3.12 2.95
C TYR A 99 0.43 3.80 1.80
N GLY A 100 0.97 4.93 1.33
CA GLY A 100 0.28 5.74 0.32
C GLY A 100 -1.05 6.29 0.85
N ASP A 101 -2.14 5.87 0.24
CA ASP A 101 -3.53 6.18 0.58
C ASP A 101 -4.20 5.14 1.49
N ASP A 102 -3.53 4.01 1.74
CA ASP A 102 -4.00 2.93 2.60
C ASP A 102 -3.62 3.14 4.07
N PHE A 103 -4.61 3.16 4.95
CA PHE A 103 -4.46 3.21 6.40
C PHE A 103 -4.85 1.87 7.01
N THR A 104 -3.92 1.21 7.67
CA THR A 104 -4.19 0.00 8.46
C THR A 104 -4.06 0.34 9.93
N LEU A 105 -5.10 0.08 10.71
CA LEU A 105 -5.15 0.43 12.13
C LEU A 105 -5.42 -0.80 12.99
N LEU A 106 -4.81 -0.83 14.16
CA LEU A 106 -5.04 -1.82 15.21
C LEU A 106 -5.53 -1.10 16.46
N GLY A 107 -6.67 -1.48 16.99
CA GLY A 107 -7.25 -0.88 18.18
C GLY A 107 -8.54 -1.56 18.60
N SER A 108 -9.14 -1.10 19.71
CA SER A 108 -10.47 -1.52 20.13
C SER A 108 -11.56 -0.99 19.20
N ASP A 109 -12.74 -1.57 19.19
CA ASP A 109 -13.88 -1.11 18.39
C ASP A 109 -14.20 0.38 18.61
N GLU A 110 -14.20 0.82 19.87
CA GLU A 110 -14.47 2.22 20.21
C GLU A 110 -13.40 3.16 19.65
N ALA A 111 -12.13 2.78 19.79
CA ALA A 111 -11.00 3.57 19.32
C ALA A 111 -10.98 3.65 17.79
N LEU A 112 -11.23 2.53 17.11
CA LEU A 112 -11.32 2.49 15.64
C LEU A 112 -12.51 3.29 15.10
N ASN A 113 -13.67 3.22 15.75
CA ASN A 113 -14.84 4.03 15.38
C ASN A 113 -14.59 5.52 15.56
N TRP A 114 -13.92 5.89 16.65
CA TRP A 114 -13.47 7.26 16.85
C TRP A 114 -12.55 7.71 15.71
N PHE A 115 -11.57 6.90 15.32
CA PHE A 115 -10.66 7.25 14.25
C PHE A 115 -11.38 7.37 12.89
N ARG A 116 -12.30 6.46 12.59
CA ARG A 116 -13.15 6.57 11.38
C ARG A 116 -13.87 7.92 11.31
N THR A 117 -14.40 8.39 12.46
CA THR A 117 -15.05 9.70 12.54
C THR A 117 -14.05 10.83 12.26
N GLN A 118 -12.85 10.79 12.85
CA GLN A 118 -11.84 11.84 12.64
C GLN A 118 -11.39 11.92 11.18
N ILE A 119 -11.07 10.79 10.56
CA ILE A 119 -10.57 10.77 9.19
C ILE A 119 -11.66 11.18 8.17
N GLN A 120 -12.92 10.82 8.40
CA GLN A 120 -14.06 11.19 7.54
C GLN A 120 -14.40 12.69 7.59
N ILE A 121 -14.09 13.38 8.68
CA ILE A 121 -14.25 14.84 8.77
C ILE A 121 -13.29 15.53 7.81
N LYS A 122 -12.10 15.01 7.63
CA LYS A 122 -11.04 15.66 6.86
C LYS A 122 -10.93 15.18 5.41
N TYR A 123 -11.12 13.88 5.19
CA TYR A 123 -10.90 13.23 3.90
C TYR A 123 -12.13 12.44 3.45
N GLN A 124 -12.29 12.35 2.14
CA GLN A 124 -13.22 11.37 1.57
C GLN A 124 -12.55 10.00 1.59
N VAL A 125 -13.12 9.05 2.31
CA VAL A 125 -12.56 7.73 2.50
C VAL A 125 -13.49 6.60 2.03
N SER A 126 -12.89 5.48 1.65
CA SER A 126 -13.55 4.18 1.58
C SER A 126 -13.23 3.42 2.86
N ILE A 127 -14.26 3.05 3.59
CA ILE A 127 -14.10 2.16 4.75
C ILE A 127 -14.07 0.73 4.21
N GLY A 128 -12.94 0.07 4.43
CA GLY A 128 -12.73 -1.33 4.07
C GLY A 128 -13.19 -2.30 5.14
N ALA A 129 -12.61 -3.50 5.10
CA ALA A 129 -12.90 -4.56 6.06
C ALA A 129 -12.47 -4.19 7.49
N ARG A 130 -13.16 -4.77 8.47
CA ARG A 130 -12.70 -4.82 9.86
C ARG A 130 -12.49 -6.27 10.26
N LEU A 131 -11.23 -6.67 10.42
CA LEU A 131 -10.90 -8.03 10.85
C LEU A 131 -10.91 -8.12 12.36
N GLY A 132 -11.57 -9.15 12.89
CA GLY A 132 -11.67 -9.37 14.32
C GLY A 132 -12.27 -10.71 14.69
N PRO A 133 -12.38 -11.01 16.01
CA PRO A 133 -12.87 -12.27 16.51
C PRO A 133 -14.38 -12.42 16.43
N ASP A 134 -15.15 -11.33 16.39
CA ASP A 134 -16.60 -11.34 16.50
C ASP A 134 -17.27 -11.91 15.25
N LYS A 135 -18.50 -12.39 15.42
CA LYS A 135 -19.27 -13.01 14.33
C LYS A 135 -19.52 -12.06 13.16
N ASN A 136 -19.65 -10.77 13.45
CA ASN A 136 -19.94 -9.74 12.46
C ASN A 136 -18.67 -9.11 11.86
N ASP A 137 -17.49 -9.46 12.36
CA ASP A 137 -16.24 -8.99 11.80
C ASP A 137 -15.90 -9.78 10.53
N ASP A 138 -15.24 -9.12 9.60
CA ASP A 138 -14.63 -9.78 8.44
C ASP A 138 -13.54 -10.74 8.92
N LYS A 139 -13.31 -11.80 8.16
CA LYS A 139 -12.26 -12.79 8.47
C LYS A 139 -11.10 -12.74 7.52
N SER A 140 -11.25 -12.08 6.39
CA SER A 140 -10.21 -11.96 5.38
C SER A 140 -10.36 -10.64 4.63
N VAL A 141 -9.24 -10.06 4.25
CA VAL A 141 -9.17 -8.89 3.36
C VAL A 141 -7.97 -9.03 2.42
N ARG A 142 -8.11 -8.54 1.20
CA ARG A 142 -6.97 -8.37 0.29
C ARG A 142 -6.52 -6.92 0.31
N ILE A 143 -5.25 -6.69 0.63
CA ILE A 143 -4.61 -5.38 0.62
C ILE A 143 -3.22 -5.48 0.00
N LEU A 144 -2.86 -4.55 -0.91
CA LEU A 144 -1.55 -4.51 -1.58
C LEU A 144 -1.13 -5.87 -2.16
N ASN A 145 -2.05 -6.55 -2.85
CA ASN A 145 -1.86 -7.90 -3.39
C ASN A 145 -1.45 -8.96 -2.34
N ARG A 146 -1.89 -8.78 -1.10
CA ARG A 146 -1.69 -9.72 -0.01
C ARG A 146 -3.02 -10.07 0.62
N VAL A 147 -3.14 -11.31 1.08
CA VAL A 147 -4.30 -11.76 1.83
C VAL A 147 -3.96 -11.72 3.31
N VAL A 148 -4.79 -11.01 4.07
CA VAL A 148 -4.72 -10.96 5.53
C VAL A 148 -5.94 -11.67 6.08
N GLU A 149 -5.73 -12.72 6.85
CA GLU A 149 -6.81 -13.52 7.43
C GLU A 149 -6.75 -13.49 8.96
N TRP A 150 -7.91 -13.33 9.57
CA TRP A 150 -8.09 -13.51 11.00
C TRP A 150 -8.43 -14.96 11.29
N THR A 151 -7.55 -15.69 11.95
CA THR A 151 -7.75 -17.09 12.34
C THR A 151 -7.84 -17.24 13.85
N LYS A 152 -8.20 -18.42 14.33
CA LYS A 152 -8.19 -18.74 15.77
C LYS A 152 -6.78 -18.78 16.36
N GLU A 153 -5.77 -18.98 15.53
CA GLU A 153 -4.36 -19.14 15.92
C GLU A 153 -3.57 -17.85 15.73
N GLY A 154 -4.12 -16.87 14.98
CA GLY A 154 -3.43 -15.65 14.68
C GLY A 154 -3.85 -14.96 13.40
N ILE A 155 -3.09 -13.93 13.05
CA ILE A 155 -3.18 -13.29 11.75
C ILE A 155 -2.31 -14.10 10.78
N ARG A 156 -2.95 -14.62 9.73
CA ARG A 156 -2.25 -15.16 8.57
C ARG A 156 -2.04 -14.06 7.56
N TYR A 157 -0.83 -13.91 7.09
CA TYR A 157 -0.44 -12.92 6.09
C TYR A 157 0.27 -13.62 4.95
N GLU A 158 -0.37 -13.71 3.81
CA GLU A 158 0.12 -14.45 2.64
C GLU A 158 0.20 -13.55 1.41
N ALA A 159 1.20 -13.78 0.57
CA ALA A 159 1.25 -13.18 -0.74
C ALA A 159 0.07 -13.67 -1.59
N ASP A 160 -0.44 -12.84 -2.48
CA ASP A 160 -1.42 -13.28 -3.47
C ASP A 160 -0.73 -14.27 -4.44
N GLN A 161 -1.17 -15.53 -4.41
CA GLN A 161 -0.61 -16.59 -5.25
C GLN A 161 -0.87 -16.37 -6.74
N ARG A 162 -1.88 -15.60 -7.09
CA ARG A 162 -2.28 -15.34 -8.48
C ARG A 162 -1.14 -14.80 -9.33
N HIS A 163 -0.30 -13.92 -8.78
CA HIS A 163 0.83 -13.37 -9.54
C HIS A 163 1.90 -14.44 -9.82
N ALA A 164 2.19 -15.29 -8.84
CA ALA A 164 3.08 -16.43 -9.03
C ALA A 164 2.54 -17.43 -10.07
N GLU A 165 1.24 -17.71 -10.04
CA GLU A 165 0.56 -18.57 -11.02
C GLU A 165 0.64 -17.98 -12.43
N ILE A 166 0.41 -16.68 -12.59
CA ILE A 166 0.57 -15.98 -13.87
C ILE A 166 2.01 -16.12 -14.39
N ILE A 167 3.00 -15.86 -13.55
CA ILE A 167 4.41 -16.00 -13.94
C ILE A 167 4.69 -17.44 -14.39
N MET A 168 4.25 -18.43 -13.62
CA MET A 168 4.46 -19.84 -13.95
C MET A 168 3.81 -20.22 -15.29
N GLN A 169 2.58 -19.77 -15.55
CA GLN A 169 1.85 -20.04 -16.78
C GLN A 169 2.50 -19.35 -17.99
N GLU A 170 2.78 -18.05 -17.88
CA GLU A 170 3.34 -17.25 -18.98
C GLU A 170 4.78 -17.66 -19.34
N THR A 171 5.53 -18.20 -18.38
CA THR A 171 6.88 -18.73 -18.60
C THR A 171 6.90 -20.25 -18.93
N GLY A 172 5.74 -20.93 -18.86
CA GLY A 172 5.65 -22.39 -19.08
C GLY A 172 6.28 -23.22 -17.97
N MET A 173 6.58 -22.60 -16.80
CA MET A 173 7.21 -23.29 -15.65
C MET A 173 6.23 -24.18 -14.89
N ASP A 174 4.93 -24.09 -15.12
CA ASP A 174 3.91 -24.96 -14.55
C ASP A 174 4.11 -26.45 -14.88
N LYS A 175 4.87 -26.72 -15.94
CA LYS A 175 5.18 -28.08 -16.41
C LYS A 175 6.52 -28.63 -15.90
N HIS A 176 7.27 -27.84 -15.16
CA HIS A 176 8.58 -28.21 -14.66
C HIS A 176 8.56 -28.55 -13.17
N SER A 177 9.45 -29.46 -12.75
CA SER A 177 9.65 -29.77 -11.33
C SER A 177 10.35 -28.60 -10.63
N SER A 178 10.04 -28.43 -9.33
CA SER A 178 10.67 -27.40 -8.50
C SER A 178 12.19 -27.64 -8.37
N LEU A 179 12.96 -26.54 -8.39
CA LEU A 179 14.39 -26.55 -8.13
C LEU A 179 14.67 -26.02 -6.73
N SER A 180 15.66 -26.57 -6.06
CA SER A 180 16.09 -26.14 -4.71
C SER A 180 16.92 -24.85 -4.74
N SER A 181 17.39 -24.41 -5.91
CA SER A 181 18.18 -23.20 -6.11
C SER A 181 17.63 -22.40 -7.28
N PRO A 182 17.53 -21.06 -7.17
CA PRO A 182 17.01 -20.22 -8.24
C PRO A 182 17.92 -20.13 -9.48
N GLY A 183 19.12 -20.64 -9.41
CA GLY A 183 20.06 -20.69 -10.52
C GLY A 183 21.46 -21.08 -10.10
N VAL A 184 22.30 -21.32 -11.07
CA VAL A 184 23.75 -21.55 -10.89
C VAL A 184 24.46 -20.25 -11.27
N LYS A 185 25.41 -19.80 -10.44
CA LYS A 185 26.22 -18.63 -10.77
C LYS A 185 27.16 -19.00 -11.91
N VAL A 186 26.89 -18.47 -13.07
CA VAL A 186 27.74 -18.63 -14.27
C VAL A 186 28.80 -17.54 -14.26
N SER A 187 30.04 -17.92 -14.52
CA SER A 187 31.14 -16.95 -14.65
C SER A 187 30.97 -16.17 -15.97
N PRO A 188 31.33 -14.86 -16.02
CA PRO A 188 31.27 -14.10 -17.27
C PRO A 188 32.06 -14.72 -18.45
N LYS A 189 33.00 -15.61 -18.16
CA LYS A 189 33.77 -16.35 -19.16
C LYS A 189 33.03 -17.57 -19.73
N GLU A 190 31.96 -17.98 -19.09
CA GLU A 190 31.13 -19.13 -19.46
C GLU A 190 29.81 -18.71 -20.10
N CYS A 191 29.54 -17.39 -20.14
CA CYS A 191 28.40 -16.85 -20.88
C CYS A 191 28.68 -16.94 -22.38
N SER A 192 27.78 -17.52 -23.14
CA SER A 192 27.82 -17.50 -24.60
C SER A 192 27.37 -16.13 -25.13
N ASP A 193 27.73 -15.81 -26.38
CA ASP A 193 27.23 -14.59 -27.04
C ASP A 193 25.69 -14.58 -27.15
N ASP A 194 25.05 -15.76 -27.16
CA ASP A 194 23.61 -15.91 -27.16
C ASP A 194 22.97 -15.49 -25.81
N ASP A 195 23.67 -15.71 -24.69
CA ASP A 195 23.21 -15.30 -23.35
C ASP A 195 23.26 -13.78 -23.16
N LEU A 196 24.00 -13.07 -24.00
CA LEU A 196 24.16 -11.60 -23.97
C LEU A 196 23.26 -10.88 -24.97
N LYS A 197 22.45 -11.61 -25.76
CA LYS A 197 21.53 -10.98 -26.71
C LYS A 197 20.40 -10.26 -25.97
N GLU A 198 20.13 -9.05 -26.42
CA GLU A 198 18.95 -8.31 -25.97
C GLU A 198 17.68 -9.05 -26.39
N LEU A 199 16.71 -9.08 -25.49
CA LEU A 199 15.38 -9.61 -25.78
C LEU A 199 14.72 -8.81 -26.90
N HIS A 200 13.99 -9.49 -27.77
CA HIS A 200 13.13 -8.81 -28.73
C HIS A 200 12.17 -7.83 -28.00
N PRO A 201 11.84 -6.65 -28.54
CA PRO A 201 11.03 -5.63 -27.86
C PRO A 201 9.71 -6.14 -27.28
N LYS A 202 9.06 -7.10 -27.94
CA LYS A 202 7.84 -7.74 -27.41
C LYS A 202 8.11 -8.59 -26.16
N GLU A 203 9.17 -9.40 -26.19
CA GLU A 203 9.58 -10.24 -25.07
C GLU A 203 10.06 -9.40 -23.89
N ALA A 204 10.81 -8.34 -24.14
CA ALA A 204 11.22 -7.37 -23.13
C ALA A 204 10.02 -6.64 -22.48
N THR A 205 8.96 -6.39 -23.25
CA THR A 205 7.72 -5.80 -22.70
C THR A 205 6.96 -6.81 -21.85
N GLN A 206 6.84 -8.05 -22.30
CA GLN A 206 6.22 -9.14 -21.55
C GLN A 206 6.97 -9.42 -20.26
N TYR A 207 8.30 -9.53 -20.32
CA TYR A 207 9.14 -9.71 -19.14
C TYR A 207 8.93 -8.60 -18.11
N ARG A 208 8.95 -7.32 -18.54
CA ARG A 208 8.70 -6.19 -17.64
C ARG A 208 7.31 -6.23 -17.01
N ALA A 209 6.30 -6.68 -17.73
CA ALA A 209 4.95 -6.82 -17.19
C ALA A 209 4.82 -7.95 -16.15
N LEU A 210 5.67 -9.00 -16.25
CA LEU A 210 5.69 -10.11 -15.29
C LEU A 210 6.46 -9.80 -14.01
N VAL A 211 7.43 -8.87 -14.05
CA VAL A 211 8.27 -8.53 -12.89
C VAL A 211 7.89 -7.22 -12.20
N ALA A 212 6.92 -6.49 -12.74
CA ALA A 212 6.38 -5.26 -12.16
C ALA A 212 5.27 -5.55 -11.15
#